data_d276ac9a49aa9b72f90e44188b268f4e
#
_entry.id   d276ac9a49aa9b72f90e44188b268f4e
#
_cell.length_a   1.000
_cell.length_b   1.000
_cell.length_c   1.000
_cell.angle_alpha   90.00
_cell.angle_beta   90.00
_cell.angle_gamma   90.00
#
_symmetry.space_group_name_H-M   'P 1'
#
loop_
_entity.id
_entity.type
_entity.pdbx_description
1 polymer ?
#
loop_
_entity_poly.entity_id
_entity_poly.type
_entity_poly.pdbx_seq_one_letter_code
_entity_poly.pdbx_strand_id
1 'polypeptide(L)'
;MKKNSKMNTINFQEGFNVNMPLMLDLTDKKVVIVGGGKIATRRVQTLLDYTTLIHVVSPTLTETIEQLVKTKCITYSNKCFEPQDIDDADFVIAATNDQKINEEVMRALPRHALFNHAGQAELGNVTFPNIFKRNRLTIGVSTEGASPKLGQRIIKNLEHTYTEDYADYVQFLYESRQYIKALKIEPSDKQALLEQILSEKYLDETKPVSYTHLT
;
A
#
# COMPACT_ATOMS: atom_id res chain seq x y z
N MET A 1 6.45 31.76 32.86
CA MET A 1 6.68 31.89 31.40
C MET A 1 5.75 30.87 30.69
N LYS A 2 4.66 31.35 30.08
CA LYS A 2 3.71 30.50 29.35
C LYS A 2 4.26 30.33 27.93
N LYS A 3 4.64 29.09 27.54
CA LYS A 3 4.88 28.74 26.13
C LYS A 3 3.54 28.64 25.42
N ASN A 4 3.21 29.65 24.64
CA ASN A 4 2.13 29.57 23.63
C ASN A 4 2.57 28.59 22.54
N SER A 5 2.02 27.39 22.52
CA SER A 5 2.02 26.55 21.33
C SER A 5 1.05 27.16 20.33
N LYS A 6 1.57 27.93 19.37
CA LYS A 6 0.80 28.29 18.19
C LYS A 6 0.50 27.00 17.43
N MET A 7 -0.70 26.49 17.57
CA MET A 7 -1.30 25.56 16.62
C MET A 7 -1.31 26.28 15.27
N ASN A 8 -0.46 25.83 14.33
CA ASN A 8 -0.55 26.29 12.95
C ASN A 8 -1.89 25.79 12.39
N THR A 9 -2.86 26.69 12.33
CA THR A 9 -4.10 26.46 11.59
C THR A 9 -3.71 26.41 10.12
N ILE A 10 -3.69 25.23 9.53
CA ILE A 10 -3.53 25.06 8.09
C ILE A 10 -4.75 25.71 7.46
N ASN A 11 -4.55 26.81 6.74
CA ASN A 11 -5.60 27.47 5.97
C ASN A 11 -5.92 26.58 4.75
N PHE A 12 -7.03 25.85 4.79
CA PHE A 12 -7.55 25.03 3.69
C PHE A 12 -8.09 25.87 2.49
N GLN A 13 -7.77 27.16 2.41
CA GLN A 13 -8.38 28.08 1.42
C GLN A 13 -7.66 28.20 0.07
N GLU A 14 -6.55 27.55 -0.15
CA GLU A 14 -5.90 27.50 -1.47
C GLU A 14 -5.63 26.06 -1.87
N GLY A 15 -6.57 25.44 -2.58
CA GLY A 15 -6.43 24.40 -3.61
C GLY A 15 -5.40 23.24 -3.45
N PHE A 16 -4.87 23.01 -2.27
CA PHE A 16 -3.99 21.87 -2.02
C PHE A 16 -4.83 20.62 -1.69
N ASN A 17 -4.87 19.68 -2.60
CA ASN A 17 -5.37 18.35 -2.30
C ASN A 17 -4.41 17.67 -1.30
N VAL A 18 -4.75 17.71 -0.01
CA VAL A 18 -3.97 17.02 1.03
C VAL A 18 -4.48 15.59 1.13
N ASN A 19 -3.64 14.61 0.79
CA ASN A 19 -3.99 13.19 0.90
C ASN A 19 -3.81 12.69 2.33
N MET A 20 -4.86 12.06 2.88
CA MET A 20 -4.75 11.35 4.16
C MET A 20 -4.18 9.94 3.92
N PRO A 21 -3.08 9.55 4.59
CA PRO A 21 -2.55 8.20 4.48
C PRO A 21 -3.49 7.19 5.15
N LEU A 22 -3.91 6.18 4.40
CA LEU A 22 -4.76 5.09 4.85
C LEU A 22 -4.16 3.75 4.41
N MET A 23 -4.43 2.70 5.19
CA MET A 23 -4.22 1.31 4.79
C MET A 23 -5.55 0.75 4.34
N LEU A 24 -5.61 0.25 3.09
CA LEU A 24 -6.82 -0.31 2.48
C LEU A 24 -6.71 -1.83 2.43
N ASP A 25 -7.78 -2.50 2.82
CA ASP A 25 -7.96 -3.92 2.54
C ASP A 25 -8.56 -4.09 1.14
N LEU A 26 -7.79 -4.69 0.25
CA LEU A 26 -8.17 -4.93 -1.14
C LEU A 26 -8.51 -6.40 -1.41
N THR A 27 -8.60 -7.26 -0.41
CA THR A 27 -8.77 -8.72 -0.56
C THR A 27 -9.94 -9.08 -1.47
N ASP A 28 -11.10 -8.48 -1.28
CA ASP A 28 -12.33 -8.74 -2.06
C ASP A 28 -12.65 -7.58 -3.03
N LYS A 29 -11.66 -6.74 -3.35
CA LYS A 29 -11.86 -5.57 -4.20
C LYS A 29 -11.46 -5.85 -5.64
N LYS A 30 -12.38 -5.60 -6.56
CA LYS A 30 -12.13 -5.69 -8.00
C LYS A 30 -11.32 -4.48 -8.46
N VAL A 31 -10.11 -4.74 -8.92
CA VAL A 31 -9.22 -3.72 -9.49
C VAL A 31 -9.19 -3.84 -11.01
N VAL A 32 -9.54 -2.76 -11.70
CA VAL A 32 -9.42 -2.70 -13.17
C VAL A 32 -8.31 -1.73 -13.55
N ILE A 33 -7.38 -2.22 -14.38
CA ILE A 33 -6.26 -1.43 -14.90
C ILE A 33 -6.44 -1.24 -16.39
N VAL A 34 -6.64 -0.02 -16.81
CA VAL A 34 -6.74 0.36 -18.23
C VAL A 34 -5.35 0.73 -18.73
N GLY A 35 -4.81 -0.10 -19.62
CA GLY A 35 -3.46 -0.03 -20.17
C GLY A 35 -2.63 -1.27 -19.85
N GLY A 36 -1.69 -1.62 -20.74
CA GLY A 36 -0.85 -2.83 -20.65
C GLY A 36 0.65 -2.56 -20.72
N GLY A 37 1.06 -1.28 -20.57
CA GLY A 37 2.44 -0.84 -20.66
C GLY A 37 3.24 -0.98 -19.35
N LYS A 38 4.44 -0.36 -19.31
CA LYS A 38 5.35 -0.43 -18.15
C LYS A 38 4.73 0.07 -16.84
N ILE A 39 3.90 1.12 -16.89
CA ILE A 39 3.25 1.67 -15.70
C ILE A 39 2.19 0.68 -15.19
N ALA A 40 1.35 0.15 -16.08
CA ALA A 40 0.38 -0.88 -15.73
C ALA A 40 1.06 -2.11 -15.11
N THR A 41 2.16 -2.59 -15.71
CA THR A 41 2.97 -3.71 -15.16
C THR A 41 3.38 -3.46 -13.71
N ARG A 42 3.93 -2.29 -13.43
CA ARG A 42 4.34 -1.92 -12.08
C ARG A 42 3.15 -1.88 -11.10
N ARG A 43 1.98 -1.42 -11.55
CA ARG A 43 0.75 -1.40 -10.73
C ARG A 43 0.24 -2.80 -10.45
N VAL A 44 0.19 -3.65 -11.47
CA VAL A 44 -0.17 -5.07 -11.32
C VAL A 44 0.73 -5.74 -10.30
N GLN A 45 2.06 -5.63 -10.45
CA GLN A 45 3.03 -6.24 -9.54
C GLN A 45 2.86 -5.77 -8.09
N THR A 46 2.62 -4.45 -7.89
CA THR A 46 2.36 -3.91 -6.55
C THR A 46 1.07 -4.47 -5.95
N LEU A 47 0.01 -4.60 -6.75
CA LEU A 47 -1.32 -4.98 -6.27
C LEU A 47 -1.47 -6.48 -6.01
N LEU A 48 -0.67 -7.33 -6.64
CA LEU A 48 -0.69 -8.78 -6.42
C LEU A 48 -0.39 -9.19 -4.97
N ASP A 49 0.29 -8.32 -4.19
CA ASP A 49 0.50 -8.53 -2.75
C ASP A 49 -0.78 -8.32 -1.92
N TYR A 50 -1.84 -7.72 -2.50
CA TYR A 50 -3.02 -7.26 -1.77
C TYR A 50 -4.33 -7.84 -2.29
N THR A 51 -4.40 -8.22 -3.58
CA THR A 51 -5.60 -8.83 -4.18
C THR A 51 -5.24 -9.68 -5.39
N THR A 52 -6.06 -10.68 -5.67
CA THR A 52 -6.02 -11.49 -6.90
C THR A 52 -7.11 -11.07 -7.90
N LEU A 53 -8.01 -10.16 -7.51
CA LEU A 53 -9.12 -9.71 -8.35
C LEU A 53 -8.70 -8.55 -9.27
N ILE A 54 -7.61 -8.77 -10.03
CA ILE A 54 -7.06 -7.78 -10.96
C ILE A 54 -7.48 -8.13 -12.39
N HIS A 55 -8.07 -7.15 -13.07
CA HIS A 55 -8.41 -7.22 -14.47
C HIS A 55 -7.68 -6.16 -15.28
N VAL A 56 -7.04 -6.53 -16.38
CA VAL A 56 -6.34 -5.60 -17.28
C VAL A 56 -7.13 -5.46 -18.58
N VAL A 57 -7.37 -4.23 -19.01
CA VAL A 57 -7.99 -3.92 -20.32
C VAL A 57 -6.97 -3.18 -21.17
N SER A 58 -6.53 -3.78 -22.27
CA SER A 58 -5.57 -3.17 -23.18
C SER A 58 -5.49 -3.93 -24.52
N PRO A 59 -5.25 -3.29 -25.66
CA PRO A 59 -4.98 -3.98 -26.92
C PRO A 59 -3.58 -4.63 -26.97
N THR A 60 -2.66 -4.22 -26.09
CA THR A 60 -1.30 -4.76 -26.05
C THR A 60 -0.82 -4.91 -24.61
N LEU A 61 0.03 -5.90 -24.35
CA LEU A 61 0.60 -6.16 -23.02
C LEU A 61 2.12 -6.16 -23.08
N THR A 62 2.73 -5.94 -21.92
CA THR A 62 4.15 -6.32 -21.70
C THR A 62 4.25 -7.83 -21.48
N GLU A 63 5.41 -8.39 -21.78
CA GLU A 63 5.70 -9.81 -21.53
C GLU A 63 5.40 -10.24 -20.09
N THR A 64 5.73 -9.38 -19.11
CA THR A 64 5.43 -9.64 -17.69
C THR A 64 3.94 -9.81 -17.43
N ILE A 65 3.09 -8.92 -17.96
CA ILE A 65 1.63 -9.04 -17.79
C ILE A 65 1.12 -10.28 -18.52
N GLU A 66 1.62 -10.58 -19.73
CA GLU A 66 1.26 -11.80 -20.46
C GLU A 66 1.54 -13.07 -19.65
N GLN A 67 2.69 -13.14 -18.97
CA GLN A 67 3.02 -14.27 -18.10
C GLN A 67 2.04 -14.39 -16.92
N LEU A 68 1.68 -13.27 -16.28
CA LEU A 68 0.71 -13.26 -15.20
C LEU A 68 -0.70 -13.70 -15.65
N VAL A 69 -1.09 -13.35 -16.87
CA VAL A 69 -2.34 -13.83 -17.49
C VAL A 69 -2.25 -15.34 -17.75
N LYS A 70 -1.16 -15.84 -18.34
CA LYS A 70 -0.94 -17.28 -18.61
C LYS A 70 -0.98 -18.11 -17.33
N THR A 71 -0.43 -17.61 -16.23
CA THR A 71 -0.43 -18.28 -14.92
C THR A 71 -1.74 -18.07 -14.15
N LYS A 72 -2.73 -17.38 -14.73
CA LYS A 72 -4.04 -17.08 -14.13
C LYS A 72 -3.96 -16.29 -12.82
N CYS A 73 -2.89 -15.54 -12.60
CA CYS A 73 -2.78 -14.62 -11.47
C CYS A 73 -3.66 -13.40 -11.63
N ILE A 74 -3.95 -13.01 -12.88
CA ILE A 74 -4.82 -11.89 -13.24
C ILE A 74 -5.69 -12.25 -14.44
N THR A 75 -6.75 -11.48 -14.67
CA THR A 75 -7.60 -11.61 -15.86
C THR A 75 -7.30 -10.48 -16.88
N TYR A 76 -7.70 -10.69 -18.14
CA TYR A 76 -7.34 -9.78 -19.22
C TYR A 76 -8.40 -9.71 -20.31
N SER A 77 -8.65 -8.52 -20.85
CA SER A 77 -9.42 -8.26 -22.06
C SER A 77 -8.54 -7.63 -23.14
N ASN A 78 -8.35 -8.35 -24.25
CA ASN A 78 -7.59 -7.86 -25.41
C ASN A 78 -8.48 -6.95 -26.27
N LYS A 79 -8.67 -5.71 -25.85
CA LYS A 79 -9.47 -4.70 -26.55
C LYS A 79 -9.12 -3.29 -26.10
N CYS A 80 -9.61 -2.29 -26.85
CA CYS A 80 -9.65 -0.92 -26.37
C CYS A 80 -10.63 -0.80 -25.20
N PHE A 81 -10.40 0.18 -24.32
CA PHE A 81 -11.28 0.48 -23.21
C PHE A 81 -12.68 0.88 -23.68
N GLU A 82 -13.68 0.42 -22.96
CA GLU A 82 -15.07 0.83 -23.06
C GLU A 82 -15.64 1.09 -21.65
N PRO A 83 -16.59 2.05 -21.48
CA PRO A 83 -17.10 2.42 -20.15
C PRO A 83 -17.56 1.26 -19.28
N GLN A 84 -18.20 0.25 -19.87
CA GLN A 84 -18.70 -0.94 -19.16
C GLN A 84 -17.61 -1.82 -18.56
N ASP A 85 -16.35 -1.64 -18.94
CA ASP A 85 -15.23 -2.43 -18.39
C ASP A 85 -14.97 -2.14 -16.91
N ILE A 86 -15.48 -1.01 -16.42
CA ILE A 86 -15.25 -0.54 -15.05
C ILE A 86 -16.54 -0.38 -14.23
N ASP A 87 -17.70 -0.78 -14.73
CA ASP A 87 -19.00 -0.58 -14.08
C ASP A 87 -19.06 -1.18 -12.66
N ASP A 88 -18.41 -2.31 -12.44
CA ASP A 88 -18.39 -3.05 -11.18
C ASP A 88 -17.00 -2.99 -10.48
N ALA A 89 -16.13 -2.06 -10.88
CA ALA A 89 -14.82 -1.91 -10.30
C ALA A 89 -14.88 -1.13 -8.96
N ASP A 90 -14.20 -1.65 -7.94
CA ASP A 90 -13.95 -0.93 -6.69
C ASP A 90 -12.77 0.03 -6.79
N PHE A 91 -11.78 -0.31 -7.62
CA PHE A 91 -10.59 0.50 -7.84
C PHE A 91 -10.20 0.49 -9.32
N VAL A 92 -10.08 1.66 -9.91
CA VAL A 92 -9.74 1.87 -11.31
C VAL A 92 -8.39 2.57 -11.43
N ILE A 93 -7.54 2.09 -12.33
CA ILE A 93 -6.24 2.69 -12.62
C ILE A 93 -6.14 3.01 -14.11
N ALA A 94 -6.06 4.30 -14.45
CA ALA A 94 -5.77 4.74 -15.82
C ALA A 94 -4.26 4.82 -16.02
N ALA A 95 -3.71 3.88 -16.81
CA ALA A 95 -2.28 3.72 -17.04
C ALA A 95 -1.94 3.58 -18.53
N THR A 96 -2.66 4.28 -19.40
CA THR A 96 -2.35 4.35 -20.83
C THR A 96 -1.46 5.55 -21.16
N ASN A 97 -0.81 5.49 -22.34
CA ASN A 97 -0.10 6.64 -22.91
C ASN A 97 -1.05 7.59 -23.67
N ASP A 98 -2.30 7.19 -23.88
CA ASP A 98 -3.31 7.99 -24.57
C ASP A 98 -4.12 8.78 -23.54
N GLN A 99 -3.93 10.11 -23.55
CA GLN A 99 -4.63 11.01 -22.64
C GLN A 99 -6.15 10.97 -22.85
N LYS A 100 -6.62 10.80 -24.08
CA LYS A 100 -8.07 10.74 -24.38
C LYS A 100 -8.71 9.52 -23.71
N ILE A 101 -8.06 8.37 -23.80
CA ILE A 101 -8.52 7.15 -23.13
C ILE A 101 -8.52 7.34 -21.60
N ASN A 102 -7.48 7.93 -21.02
CA ASN A 102 -7.44 8.20 -19.58
C ASN A 102 -8.57 9.17 -19.14
N GLU A 103 -8.91 10.16 -19.97
CA GLU A 103 -10.05 11.05 -19.73
C GLU A 103 -11.41 10.32 -19.86
N GLU A 104 -11.55 9.40 -20.82
CA GLU A 104 -12.74 8.57 -20.96
C GLU A 104 -12.93 7.67 -19.74
N VAL A 105 -11.86 7.03 -19.25
CA VAL A 105 -11.88 6.26 -18.01
C VAL A 105 -12.36 7.14 -16.85
N MET A 106 -11.82 8.33 -16.70
CA MET A 106 -12.21 9.27 -15.64
C MET A 106 -13.68 9.67 -15.71
N ARG A 107 -14.23 9.91 -16.92
CA ARG A 107 -15.66 10.24 -17.11
C ARG A 107 -16.60 9.09 -16.82
N ALA A 108 -16.13 7.86 -17.03
CA ALA A 108 -16.91 6.63 -16.84
C ALA A 108 -16.85 6.07 -15.43
N LEU A 109 -16.07 6.68 -14.52
CA LEU A 109 -15.85 6.15 -13.17
C LEU A 109 -17.16 5.93 -12.40
N PRO A 110 -17.36 4.75 -11.80
CA PRO A 110 -18.39 4.54 -10.80
C PRO A 110 -18.20 5.49 -9.61
N ARG A 111 -19.29 6.02 -9.05
CA ARG A 111 -19.21 6.98 -7.92
C ARG A 111 -18.49 6.45 -6.69
N HIS A 112 -18.52 5.13 -6.48
CA HIS A 112 -17.92 4.48 -5.32
C HIS A 112 -16.46 4.07 -5.56
N ALA A 113 -15.99 4.10 -6.81
CA ALA A 113 -14.68 3.59 -7.15
C ALA A 113 -13.55 4.50 -6.66
N LEU A 114 -12.50 3.88 -6.14
CA LEU A 114 -11.20 4.52 -5.99
C LEU A 114 -10.59 4.72 -7.38
N PHE A 115 -9.89 5.82 -7.57
CA PHE A 115 -9.29 6.14 -8.87
C PHE A 115 -7.85 6.63 -8.75
N ASN A 116 -6.95 5.96 -9.48
CA ASN A 116 -5.58 6.42 -9.67
C ASN A 116 -5.33 6.78 -11.14
N HIS A 117 -5.00 8.03 -11.41
CA HIS A 117 -4.50 8.46 -12.70
C HIS A 117 -2.97 8.39 -12.71
N ALA A 118 -2.39 7.42 -13.42
CA ALA A 118 -0.97 7.10 -13.32
C ALA A 118 -0.04 8.21 -13.87
N GLY A 119 -0.52 9.04 -14.79
CA GLY A 119 0.22 10.15 -15.38
C GLY A 119 0.03 11.49 -14.68
N GLN A 120 -1.11 11.71 -14.02
CA GLN A 120 -1.51 12.97 -13.40
C GLN A 120 -2.21 12.67 -12.07
N ALA A 121 -1.43 12.57 -11.00
CA ALA A 121 -1.92 12.11 -9.70
C ALA A 121 -3.04 12.99 -9.13
N GLU A 122 -3.04 14.27 -9.48
CA GLU A 122 -4.04 15.28 -9.07
C GLU A 122 -5.44 15.05 -9.65
N LEU A 123 -5.55 14.28 -10.73
CA LEU A 123 -6.83 13.89 -11.33
C LEU A 123 -7.45 12.65 -10.67
N GLY A 124 -6.69 11.96 -9.81
CA GLY A 124 -7.16 10.82 -9.04
C GLY A 124 -7.60 11.19 -7.62
N ASN A 125 -8.28 10.26 -6.95
CA ASN A 125 -8.59 10.36 -5.52
C ASN A 125 -7.72 9.40 -4.67
N VAL A 126 -6.84 8.61 -5.31
CA VAL A 126 -5.89 7.70 -4.67
C VAL A 126 -4.51 7.83 -5.30
N THR A 127 -3.49 7.90 -4.48
CA THR A 127 -2.09 7.89 -4.90
C THR A 127 -1.34 6.70 -4.31
N PHE A 128 -0.34 6.19 -5.05
CA PHE A 128 0.54 5.14 -4.55
C PHE A 128 1.78 5.76 -3.93
N PRO A 129 2.00 5.62 -2.61
CA PRO A 129 3.25 6.04 -1.99
C PRO A 129 4.40 5.12 -2.38
N ASN A 130 5.64 5.52 -2.07
CA ASN A 130 6.72 4.56 -1.99
C ASN A 130 6.50 3.68 -0.76
N ILE A 131 6.63 2.36 -0.90
CA ILE A 131 6.32 1.40 0.17
C ILE A 131 7.60 0.70 0.60
N PHE A 132 7.85 0.70 1.91
CA PHE A 132 8.78 -0.18 2.59
C PHE A 132 7.99 -1.27 3.31
N LYS A 133 8.43 -2.52 3.21
CA LYS A 133 7.75 -3.66 3.85
C LYS A 133 8.75 -4.65 4.44
N ARG A 134 8.50 -5.07 5.68
CA ARG A 134 9.18 -6.16 6.36
C ARG A 134 8.12 -6.98 7.10
N ASN A 135 7.69 -8.09 6.50
CA ASN A 135 6.57 -8.89 7.02
C ASN A 135 5.34 -7.99 7.32
N ARG A 136 4.97 -7.84 8.58
CA ARG A 136 3.81 -7.03 9.03
C ARG A 136 4.13 -5.53 9.18
N LEU A 137 5.41 -5.14 9.19
CA LEU A 137 5.79 -3.72 9.20
C LEU A 137 5.65 -3.16 7.78
N THR A 138 4.79 -2.15 7.64
CA THR A 138 4.62 -1.41 6.38
C THR A 138 4.72 0.09 6.65
N ILE A 139 5.54 0.78 5.87
CA ILE A 139 5.70 2.23 5.92
C ILE A 139 5.46 2.80 4.53
N GLY A 140 4.47 3.67 4.39
CA GLY A 140 4.21 4.42 3.17
C GLY A 140 4.87 5.80 3.22
N VAL A 141 5.61 6.16 2.17
CA VAL A 141 6.28 7.46 2.06
C VAL A 141 5.73 8.21 0.86
N SER A 142 5.00 9.29 1.12
CA SER A 142 4.56 10.25 0.11
C SER A 142 5.29 11.59 0.32
N THR A 143 5.61 12.25 -0.77
CA THR A 143 6.12 13.64 -0.78
C THR A 143 5.13 14.56 -1.50
N GLU A 144 3.91 14.08 -1.77
CA GLU A 144 2.84 14.81 -2.49
C GLU A 144 3.35 15.50 -3.78
N GLY A 145 4.18 14.77 -4.53
CA GLY A 145 4.76 15.28 -5.78
C GLY A 145 6.01 16.15 -5.60
N ALA A 146 6.37 16.56 -4.37
CA ALA A 146 7.51 17.46 -4.14
C ALA A 146 8.85 16.86 -4.62
N SER A 147 9.09 15.57 -4.38
CA SER A 147 10.31 14.89 -4.87
C SER A 147 10.22 13.37 -4.83
N PRO A 148 9.98 12.71 -5.97
CA PRO A 148 10.04 11.25 -6.07
C PRO A 148 11.39 10.66 -5.62
N LYS A 149 12.50 11.37 -5.92
CA LYS A 149 13.85 10.95 -5.52
C LYS A 149 14.06 10.98 -3.99
N LEU A 150 13.44 11.96 -3.31
CA LEU A 150 13.47 12.01 -1.84
C LEU A 150 12.75 10.80 -1.25
N GLY A 151 11.56 10.47 -1.76
CA GLY A 151 10.81 9.28 -1.34
C GLY A 151 11.64 8.00 -1.48
N GLN A 152 12.29 7.80 -2.63
CA GLN A 152 13.17 6.65 -2.86
C GLN A 152 14.38 6.61 -1.90
N ARG A 153 14.98 7.78 -1.60
CA ARG A 153 16.09 7.87 -0.65
C ARG A 153 15.65 7.51 0.77
N ILE A 154 14.46 7.94 1.18
CA ILE A 154 13.89 7.57 2.48
C ILE A 154 13.68 6.05 2.55
N ILE A 155 13.12 5.43 1.50
CA ILE A 155 12.95 3.97 1.46
C ILE A 155 14.29 3.25 1.64
N LYS A 156 15.35 3.68 0.94
CA LYS A 156 16.70 3.10 1.12
C LYS A 156 17.22 3.23 2.53
N ASN A 157 16.99 4.36 3.19
CA ASN A 157 17.38 4.53 4.59
C ASN A 157 16.59 3.57 5.50
N LEU A 158 15.29 3.38 5.25
CA LEU A 158 14.47 2.42 5.98
C LEU A 158 14.97 0.98 5.78
N GLU A 159 15.40 0.61 4.58
CA GLU A 159 16.00 -0.71 4.28
C GLU A 159 17.27 -0.97 5.09
N HIS A 160 18.08 0.07 5.34
CA HIS A 160 19.27 -0.03 6.18
C HIS A 160 18.95 -0.05 7.69
N THR A 161 17.91 0.70 8.10
CA THR A 161 17.49 0.77 9.51
C THR A 161 16.74 -0.48 9.94
N TYR A 162 15.85 -0.97 9.10
CA TYR A 162 15.01 -2.14 9.35
C TYR A 162 15.46 -3.28 8.41
N THR A 163 16.49 -3.99 8.82
CA THR A 163 17.10 -5.10 8.08
C THR A 163 16.14 -6.29 7.95
N GLU A 164 16.54 -7.36 7.25
CA GLU A 164 15.67 -8.54 7.06
C GLU A 164 15.28 -9.19 8.39
N ASP A 165 16.15 -9.14 9.40
CA ASP A 165 15.88 -9.68 10.74
C ASP A 165 14.66 -9.04 11.42
N TYR A 166 14.32 -7.81 11.01
CA TYR A 166 13.11 -7.13 11.49
C TYR A 166 11.82 -7.86 11.09
N ALA A 167 11.83 -8.67 10.03
CA ALA A 167 10.68 -9.47 9.64
C ALA A 167 10.31 -10.50 10.72
N ASP A 168 11.32 -11.18 11.28
CA ASP A 168 11.15 -12.18 12.33
C ASP A 168 10.76 -11.52 13.66
N TYR A 169 11.41 -10.39 13.98
CA TYR A 169 11.06 -9.62 15.17
C TYR A 169 9.60 -9.13 15.15
N VAL A 170 9.12 -8.58 14.04
CA VAL A 170 7.73 -8.14 13.93
C VAL A 170 6.75 -9.30 14.00
N GLN A 171 7.12 -10.48 13.47
CA GLN A 171 6.32 -11.69 13.60
C GLN A 171 6.26 -12.15 15.06
N PHE A 172 7.40 -12.17 15.76
CA PHE A 172 7.47 -12.45 17.19
C PHE A 172 6.58 -11.51 18.01
N LEU A 173 6.62 -10.20 17.75
CA LEU A 173 5.76 -9.22 18.42
C LEU A 173 4.27 -9.51 18.20
N TYR A 174 3.90 -9.88 16.99
CA TYR A 174 2.51 -10.22 16.68
C TYR A 174 2.03 -11.44 17.46
N GLU A 175 2.80 -12.53 17.45
CA GLU A 175 2.47 -13.78 18.13
C GLU A 175 2.43 -13.59 19.65
N SER A 176 3.44 -12.93 20.19
CA SER A 176 3.50 -12.60 21.63
C SER A 176 2.31 -11.75 22.05
N ARG A 177 1.91 -10.76 21.24
CA ARG A 177 0.73 -9.95 21.52
C ARG A 177 -0.57 -10.78 21.56
N GLN A 178 -0.74 -11.75 20.63
CA GLN A 178 -1.92 -12.63 20.66
C GLN A 178 -1.93 -13.50 21.92
N TYR A 179 -0.78 -14.04 22.30
CA TYR A 179 -0.62 -14.82 23.51
C TYR A 179 -0.93 -14.01 24.78
N ILE A 180 -0.29 -12.84 24.95
CA ILE A 180 -0.51 -11.96 26.11
C ILE A 180 -1.98 -11.52 26.22
N LYS A 181 -2.65 -11.23 25.12
CA LYS A 181 -4.08 -10.87 25.11
C LYS A 181 -4.97 -12.01 25.65
N ALA A 182 -4.60 -13.27 25.38
CA ALA A 182 -5.35 -14.45 25.83
C ALA A 182 -5.11 -14.80 27.31
N LEU A 183 -4.07 -14.28 27.95
CA LEU A 183 -3.81 -14.51 29.37
C LEU A 183 -4.93 -13.94 30.25
N LYS A 184 -5.26 -14.66 31.32
CA LYS A 184 -6.22 -14.23 32.34
C LYS A 184 -5.48 -13.53 33.50
N ILE A 185 -4.88 -12.39 33.22
CA ILE A 185 -4.14 -11.55 34.15
C ILE A 185 -4.67 -10.11 34.11
N GLU A 186 -4.28 -9.28 35.07
CA GLU A 186 -4.69 -7.88 35.14
C GLU A 186 -4.27 -7.08 33.89
N PRO A 187 -5.06 -6.08 33.47
CA PRO A 187 -4.72 -5.25 32.30
C PRO A 187 -3.35 -4.55 32.40
N SER A 188 -2.96 -4.12 33.62
CA SER A 188 -1.65 -3.51 33.91
C SER A 188 -0.50 -4.46 33.59
N ASP A 189 -0.63 -5.75 33.97
CA ASP A 189 0.40 -6.76 33.75
C ASP A 189 0.52 -7.09 32.26
N LYS A 190 -0.62 -7.15 31.54
CA LYS A 190 -0.59 -7.28 30.07
C LYS A 190 0.18 -6.14 29.42
N GLN A 191 -0.03 -4.91 29.87
CA GLN A 191 0.66 -3.76 29.33
C GLN A 191 2.16 -3.80 29.62
N ALA A 192 2.55 -4.18 30.83
CA ALA A 192 3.96 -4.35 31.20
C ALA A 192 4.66 -5.41 30.33
N LEU A 193 4.00 -6.55 30.10
CA LEU A 193 4.54 -7.59 29.20
C LEU A 193 4.67 -7.11 27.76
N LEU A 194 3.67 -6.37 27.25
CA LEU A 194 3.73 -5.80 25.88
C LEU A 194 4.88 -4.79 25.73
N GLU A 195 5.18 -4.02 26.75
CA GLU A 195 6.33 -3.09 26.77
C GLU A 195 7.66 -3.86 26.84
N GLN A 196 7.72 -4.89 27.68
CA GLN A 196 8.91 -5.69 27.85
C GLN A 196 9.39 -6.36 26.54
N ILE A 197 8.48 -6.87 25.71
CA ILE A 197 8.85 -7.51 24.44
C ILE A 197 9.37 -6.53 23.38
N LEU A 198 9.24 -5.21 23.58
CA LEU A 198 9.83 -4.18 22.70
C LEU A 198 11.32 -3.94 22.97
N SER A 199 11.93 -4.60 23.97
CA SER A 199 13.34 -4.37 24.29
C SER A 199 14.26 -4.87 23.17
N GLU A 200 15.36 -4.17 22.93
CA GLU A 200 16.36 -4.44 21.88
C GLU A 200 16.94 -5.86 21.94
N LYS A 201 16.98 -6.49 23.13
CA LYS A 201 17.45 -7.86 23.28
C LYS A 201 16.69 -8.87 22.41
N TYR A 202 15.41 -8.65 22.13
CA TYR A 202 14.59 -9.52 21.29
C TYR A 202 14.80 -9.27 19.79
N LEU A 203 15.34 -8.10 19.44
CA LEU A 203 15.75 -7.79 18.07
C LEU A 203 17.11 -8.43 17.75
N ASP A 204 18.07 -8.41 18.70
CA ASP A 204 19.42 -8.95 18.52
C ASP A 204 19.45 -10.49 18.56
N GLU A 205 18.47 -11.14 19.18
CA GLU A 205 18.31 -12.57 19.18
C GLU A 205 17.72 -13.04 17.82
N THR A 206 18.55 -13.13 16.79
CA THR A 206 18.22 -13.66 15.43
C THR A 206 17.85 -15.15 15.41
N LYS A 207 17.65 -15.78 16.56
CA LYS A 207 17.12 -17.13 16.68
C LYS A 207 15.63 -17.08 16.93
N PRO A 208 14.81 -17.99 16.34
CA PRO A 208 13.42 -18.13 16.70
C PRO A 208 13.35 -18.31 18.22
N VAL A 209 12.84 -17.32 18.91
CA VAL A 209 12.68 -17.37 20.37
C VAL A 209 11.72 -18.51 20.66
N SER A 210 12.24 -19.61 21.19
CA SER A 210 11.39 -20.64 21.74
C SER A 210 10.63 -20.01 22.90
N TYR A 211 9.31 -20.11 22.91
CA TYR A 211 8.40 -19.54 23.91
C TYR A 211 8.68 -19.95 25.38
N THR A 212 9.76 -20.72 25.62
CA THR A 212 10.20 -21.18 26.94
C THR A 212 10.72 -20.09 27.86
N HIS A 213 10.86 -18.85 27.41
CA HIS A 213 11.38 -17.73 28.22
C HIS A 213 10.31 -16.76 28.73
N LEU A 214 9.02 -17.06 28.51
CA LEU A 214 7.88 -16.25 28.99
C LEU A 214 7.17 -16.87 30.22
N THR A 215 7.80 -17.81 30.91
CA THR A 215 7.31 -18.37 32.19
C THR A 215 8.14 -17.89 33.36
#